data_c78fbd2956e036a219a4823bc0146158
#
_entry.id   c78fbd2956e036a219a4823bc0146158
#
_cell.length_a   1.000
_cell.length_b   1.000
_cell.length_c   1.000
_cell.angle_alpha   90.00
_cell.angle_beta   90.00
_cell.angle_gamma   90.00
#
_symmetry.space_group_name_H-M   'P 1'
#
loop_
_entity.id
_entity.type
_entity.pdbx_description
1 polymer ?
#
loop_
_entity_poly.entity_id
_entity_poly.type
_entity_poly.pdbx_seq_one_letter_code
_entity_poly.pdbx_strand_id
1 'polypeptide(L)'
;PVKKNGAGYSASVVNILKGENDQWFRPSDVCVAPDGSLIIADWYDPGVGGHQAGDQIRGRIYRVAPPAANYKIPSFNFNSAAGAVAALQNPNLSVRQHAFTALQQMGPKAIAELEKLWNSAVEPRMRARAFWALVKMPTANVKQYIAQAIKSDNADLRIVGVRAATQFGEPVVEVVKSLMNDKDAQVRRECALALHHCLKPEAAELWAALAVQHDGKDRWNLEALGIGAD
;
A
#
# COMPACT_ATOMS: atom_id res chain seq x y z
N PRO A 1 12.64 3.35 9.43
CA PRO A 1 12.41 3.94 8.09
C PRO A 1 12.72 2.93 6.99
N VAL A 2 11.92 2.95 5.92
CA VAL A 2 12.07 2.07 4.77
C VAL A 2 12.61 2.88 3.59
N LYS A 3 13.60 2.36 2.87
CA LYS A 3 14.20 2.99 1.67
C LYS A 3 14.22 1.98 0.53
N LYS A 4 14.03 2.46 -0.69
CA LYS A 4 14.21 1.62 -1.90
C LYS A 4 15.67 1.14 -1.98
N ASN A 5 15.85 -0.12 -2.35
CA ASN A 5 17.15 -0.75 -2.55
C ASN A 5 17.03 -1.81 -3.65
N GLY A 6 17.53 -1.50 -4.84
CA GLY A 6 17.33 -2.34 -6.02
C GLY A 6 15.85 -2.61 -6.30
N ALA A 7 15.50 -3.85 -6.56
CA ALA A 7 14.12 -4.28 -6.73
C ALA A 7 13.32 -4.40 -5.42
N GLY A 8 13.95 -4.18 -4.27
CA GLY A 8 13.33 -4.31 -2.95
C GLY A 8 13.49 -3.08 -2.07
N TYR A 9 13.64 -3.35 -0.79
CA TYR A 9 13.74 -2.32 0.24
C TYR A 9 14.78 -2.70 1.29
N SER A 10 15.44 -1.69 1.86
CA SER A 10 16.16 -1.77 3.13
C SER A 10 15.36 -1.05 4.21
N ALA A 11 15.47 -1.50 5.44
CA ALA A 11 14.78 -0.90 6.57
C ALA A 11 15.70 -0.74 7.77
N SER A 12 15.50 0.32 8.54
CA SER A 12 16.07 0.49 9.86
C SER A 12 14.97 0.61 10.90
N VAL A 13 15.18 -0.01 12.05
CA VAL A 13 14.26 0.05 13.19
C VAL A 13 14.60 1.26 14.06
N VAL A 14 13.59 2.04 14.41
CA VAL A 14 13.68 3.13 15.39
C VAL A 14 12.62 2.87 16.44
N ASN A 15 13.05 2.68 17.68
CA ASN A 15 12.11 2.49 18.78
C ASN A 15 11.51 3.86 19.16
N ILE A 16 10.19 3.98 19.06
CA ILE A 16 9.44 5.20 19.44
C ILE A 16 8.86 5.11 20.85
N LEU A 17 8.76 3.92 21.40
CA LEU A 17 8.35 3.65 22.78
C LEU A 17 9.16 2.48 23.32
N LYS A 18 9.68 2.61 24.53
CA LYS A 18 10.50 1.61 25.21
C LYS A 18 10.10 1.50 26.67
N GLY A 19 10.10 0.27 27.19
CA GLY A 19 9.91 -0.01 28.62
C GLY A 19 11.21 -0.01 29.40
N GLU A 20 12.02 1.05 29.34
CA GLU A 20 13.35 1.10 29.97
C GLU A 20 13.29 0.94 31.49
N ASN A 21 12.28 1.53 32.13
CA ASN A 21 12.06 1.49 33.56
C ASN A 21 10.94 0.54 33.99
N ASP A 22 10.33 -0.16 33.03
CA ASP A 22 9.22 -1.04 33.23
C ASP A 22 9.41 -2.33 32.41
N GLN A 23 9.98 -3.34 33.05
CA GLN A 23 10.33 -4.60 32.41
C GLN A 23 9.09 -5.42 31.98
N TRP A 24 7.91 -5.08 32.47
CA TRP A 24 6.66 -5.77 32.14
C TRP A 24 5.90 -5.13 30.99
N PHE A 25 6.43 -4.03 30.42
CA PHE A 25 5.91 -3.45 29.20
C PHE A 25 5.99 -4.45 28.05
N ARG A 26 4.81 -4.83 27.51
CA ARG A 26 4.66 -5.81 26.44
C ARG A 26 3.67 -5.27 25.39
N PRO A 27 4.14 -4.43 24.46
CA PRO A 27 3.28 -3.92 23.41
C PRO A 27 2.79 -5.08 22.53
N SER A 28 1.49 -5.27 22.46
CA SER A 28 0.84 -6.36 21.75
C SER A 28 0.18 -5.94 20.45
N ASP A 29 -0.25 -4.68 20.34
CA ASP A 29 -0.88 -4.15 19.15
C ASP A 29 -0.70 -2.64 19.03
N VAL A 30 -0.82 -2.12 17.80
CA VAL A 30 -0.75 -0.70 17.48
C VAL A 30 -1.71 -0.34 16.36
N CYS A 31 -2.43 0.78 16.53
CA CYS A 31 -3.23 1.35 15.45
C CYS A 31 -3.03 2.87 15.35
N VAL A 32 -3.35 3.42 14.18
CA VAL A 32 -3.38 4.86 13.96
C VAL A 32 -4.77 5.36 14.29
N ALA A 33 -4.89 6.28 15.24
CA ALA A 33 -6.15 6.93 15.57
C ALA A 33 -6.60 7.90 14.45
N PRO A 34 -7.88 8.29 14.39
CA PRO A 34 -8.39 9.20 13.36
C PRO A 34 -7.69 10.56 13.31
N ASP A 35 -7.12 11.02 14.42
CA ASP A 35 -6.33 12.25 14.51
C ASP A 35 -4.86 12.09 14.09
N GLY A 36 -4.45 10.86 13.71
CA GLY A 36 -3.08 10.54 13.31
C GLY A 36 -2.15 10.14 14.46
N SER A 37 -2.58 10.18 15.71
CA SER A 37 -1.81 9.64 16.84
C SER A 37 -1.74 8.12 16.79
N LEU A 38 -0.77 7.51 17.49
CA LEU A 38 -0.71 6.06 17.66
C LEU A 38 -1.41 5.66 18.96
N ILE A 39 -2.21 4.62 18.90
CA ILE A 39 -2.77 3.94 20.07
C ILE A 39 -2.07 2.59 20.18
N ILE A 40 -1.44 2.33 21.32
CA ILE A 40 -0.62 1.15 21.57
C ILE A 40 -1.23 0.40 22.75
N ALA A 41 -1.59 -0.86 22.55
CA ALA A 41 -2.03 -1.75 23.62
C ALA A 41 -0.81 -2.39 24.28
N ASP A 42 -0.78 -2.37 25.60
CA ASP A 42 0.24 -2.99 26.41
C ASP A 42 -0.38 -4.12 27.25
N TRP A 43 0.01 -5.34 26.96
CA TRP A 43 -0.44 -6.54 27.66
C TRP A 43 0.00 -6.55 29.12
N TYR A 44 1.15 -5.93 29.45
CA TYR A 44 1.74 -5.85 30.79
C TYR A 44 1.95 -7.22 31.43
N ASP A 45 2.87 -7.99 30.91
CA ASP A 45 3.09 -9.38 31.31
C ASP A 45 4.47 -9.56 31.98
N PRO A 46 4.53 -10.07 33.23
CA PRO A 46 5.78 -10.38 33.91
C PRO A 46 6.51 -11.60 33.33
N GLY A 47 5.82 -12.46 32.57
CA GLY A 47 6.36 -13.70 32.00
C GLY A 47 6.30 -13.75 30.48
N VAL A 48 7.26 -14.45 29.86
CA VAL A 48 7.25 -14.68 28.42
C VAL A 48 6.26 -15.83 28.10
N GLY A 49 5.34 -15.59 27.18
CA GLY A 49 4.41 -16.61 26.68
C GLY A 49 3.11 -16.75 27.48
N GLY A 50 2.75 -15.81 28.33
CA GLY A 50 1.45 -15.78 29.02
C GLY A 50 1.25 -16.87 30.05
N HIS A 51 2.30 -17.59 30.47
CA HIS A 51 2.22 -18.70 31.39
C HIS A 51 2.08 -18.30 32.87
N GLN A 52 2.26 -17.02 33.17
CA GLN A 52 2.07 -16.48 34.52
C GLN A 52 1.20 -15.20 34.42
N ALA A 53 -0.10 -15.42 34.26
CA ALA A 53 -1.08 -14.32 34.30
C ALA A 53 -1.26 -13.83 35.75
N GLY A 54 -0.16 -13.39 36.38
CA GLY A 54 -0.18 -12.90 37.75
C GLY A 54 -0.84 -11.54 37.92
N ASP A 55 -1.04 -10.83 36.80
CA ASP A 55 -1.69 -9.53 36.79
C ASP A 55 -2.62 -9.38 35.60
N GLN A 56 -3.91 -9.52 35.85
CA GLN A 56 -4.95 -9.38 34.83
C GLN A 56 -5.58 -7.98 34.80
N ILE A 57 -5.13 -7.04 35.64
CA ILE A 57 -5.76 -5.73 35.85
C ILE A 57 -4.91 -4.54 35.44
N ARG A 58 -3.62 -4.72 35.19
CA ARG A 58 -2.68 -3.62 34.88
C ARG A 58 -2.36 -3.43 33.39
N GLY A 59 -3.12 -4.04 32.49
CA GLY A 59 -3.02 -3.74 31.06
C GLY A 59 -3.24 -2.25 30.80
N ARG A 60 -2.50 -1.69 29.81
CA ARG A 60 -2.50 -0.25 29.54
C ARG A 60 -2.74 0.02 28.07
N ILE A 61 -3.30 1.19 27.80
CA ILE A 61 -3.39 1.71 26.45
C ILE A 61 -2.68 3.05 26.43
N TYR A 62 -1.65 3.17 25.60
CA TYR A 62 -0.90 4.40 25.41
C TYR A 62 -1.36 5.13 24.16
N ARG A 63 -1.45 6.45 24.24
CA ARG A 63 -1.52 7.34 23.10
C ARG A 63 -0.17 8.01 22.89
N VAL A 64 0.42 7.83 21.72
CA VAL A 64 1.67 8.49 21.32
C VAL A 64 1.35 9.54 20.26
N ALA A 65 1.69 10.77 20.55
CA ALA A 65 1.44 11.95 19.71
C ALA A 65 2.56 12.98 19.91
N PRO A 66 2.71 13.97 19.03
CA PRO A 66 3.62 15.08 19.25
C PRO A 66 3.36 15.76 20.61
N PRO A 67 4.41 16.31 21.26
CA PRO A 67 4.25 17.04 22.52
C PRO A 67 3.16 18.12 22.41
N ALA A 68 2.37 18.27 23.46
CA ALA A 68 1.26 19.22 23.57
C ALA A 68 0.10 19.03 22.55
N ALA A 69 0.10 17.94 21.76
CA ALA A 69 -1.02 17.65 20.87
C ALA A 69 -2.25 17.18 21.67
N ASN A 70 -3.31 17.97 21.63
CA ASN A 70 -4.62 17.59 22.18
C ASN A 70 -5.33 16.62 21.23
N TYR A 71 -5.93 15.59 21.79
CA TYR A 71 -6.79 14.69 21.02
C TYR A 71 -8.06 15.45 20.58
N LYS A 72 -8.31 15.42 19.27
CA LYS A 72 -9.55 15.93 18.70
C LYS A 72 -10.16 14.82 17.84
N ILE A 73 -11.43 14.50 18.08
CA ILE A 73 -12.17 13.59 17.21
C ILE A 73 -12.46 14.34 15.90
N PRO A 74 -11.84 13.96 14.77
CA PRO A 74 -12.10 14.63 13.52
C PRO A 74 -13.49 14.25 12.99
N SER A 75 -14.15 15.22 12.35
CA SER A 75 -15.41 14.99 11.66
C SER A 75 -15.17 14.67 10.20
N PHE A 76 -15.83 13.64 9.69
CA PHE A 76 -15.73 13.21 8.29
C PHE A 76 -17.10 13.26 7.62
N ASN A 77 -17.15 13.81 6.41
CA ASN A 77 -18.37 13.81 5.59
C ASN A 77 -18.28 12.69 4.54
N PHE A 78 -18.90 11.56 4.83
CA PHE A 78 -18.99 10.44 3.90
C PHE A 78 -20.21 10.51 2.95
N ASN A 79 -21.06 11.53 3.08
CA ASN A 79 -22.28 11.67 2.28
C ASN A 79 -22.06 12.48 0.98
N SER A 80 -20.89 13.04 0.77
CA SER A 80 -20.52 13.73 -0.45
C SER A 80 -19.22 13.19 -1.05
N ALA A 81 -19.10 13.20 -2.37
CA ALA A 81 -17.90 12.72 -3.07
C ALA A 81 -16.65 13.50 -2.61
N ALA A 82 -16.71 14.81 -2.53
CA ALA A 82 -15.60 15.63 -2.07
C ALA A 82 -15.19 15.32 -0.62
N GLY A 83 -16.16 15.14 0.29
CA GLY A 83 -15.88 14.78 1.68
C GLY A 83 -15.29 13.37 1.83
N ALA A 84 -15.81 12.40 1.08
CA ALA A 84 -15.28 11.05 1.06
C ALA A 84 -13.88 10.98 0.43
N VAL A 85 -13.59 11.75 -0.63
CA VAL A 85 -12.25 11.87 -1.22
C VAL A 85 -11.27 12.53 -0.24
N ALA A 86 -11.70 13.52 0.52
CA ALA A 86 -10.88 14.10 1.60
C ALA A 86 -10.56 13.05 2.69
N ALA A 87 -11.56 12.28 3.13
CA ALA A 87 -11.39 11.21 4.11
C ALA A 87 -10.52 10.06 3.60
N LEU A 88 -10.53 9.76 2.30
CA LEU A 88 -9.66 8.75 1.66
C LEU A 88 -8.17 9.07 1.84
N GLN A 89 -7.82 10.32 2.07
CA GLN A 89 -6.44 10.77 2.29
C GLN A 89 -6.00 10.65 3.76
N ASN A 90 -6.88 10.32 4.68
CA ASN A 90 -6.57 10.20 6.10
C ASN A 90 -5.52 9.10 6.38
N PRO A 91 -4.60 9.25 7.35
CA PRO A 91 -3.66 8.20 7.75
C PRO A 91 -4.35 6.98 8.39
N ASN A 92 -5.50 7.13 9.03
CA ASN A 92 -6.23 6.04 9.67
C ASN A 92 -6.84 5.09 8.64
N LEU A 93 -6.61 3.78 8.81
CA LEU A 93 -7.09 2.75 7.88
C LEU A 93 -8.62 2.64 7.85
N SER A 94 -9.26 2.70 9.02
CA SER A 94 -10.73 2.58 9.13
C SER A 94 -11.43 3.77 8.46
N VAL A 95 -10.91 4.99 8.65
CA VAL A 95 -11.43 6.19 7.96
C VAL A 95 -11.34 6.03 6.44
N ARG A 96 -10.19 5.53 5.94
CA ARG A 96 -10.02 5.25 4.50
C ARG A 96 -10.97 4.18 3.99
N GLN A 97 -11.18 3.12 4.78
CA GLN A 97 -12.10 2.05 4.40
C GLN A 97 -13.55 2.57 4.30
N HIS A 98 -14.00 3.37 5.28
CA HIS A 98 -15.32 4.00 5.21
C HIS A 98 -15.44 4.94 4.01
N ALA A 99 -14.41 5.74 3.75
CA ALA A 99 -14.37 6.62 2.58
C ALA A 99 -14.44 5.84 1.27
N PHE A 100 -13.66 4.77 1.15
CA PHE A 100 -13.66 3.90 -0.02
C PHE A 100 -15.05 3.29 -0.24
N THR A 101 -15.67 2.74 0.80
CA THR A 101 -17.01 2.16 0.74
C THR A 101 -18.06 3.19 0.30
N ALA A 102 -18.02 4.40 0.88
CA ALA A 102 -18.93 5.47 0.52
C ALA A 102 -18.76 5.89 -0.96
N LEU A 103 -17.53 6.01 -1.45
CA LEU A 103 -17.23 6.33 -2.84
C LEU A 103 -17.76 5.25 -3.80
N GLN A 104 -17.57 3.97 -3.45
CA GLN A 104 -18.11 2.85 -4.25
C GLN A 104 -19.65 2.88 -4.29
N GLN A 105 -20.31 3.19 -3.18
CA GLN A 105 -21.77 3.32 -3.11
C GLN A 105 -22.31 4.52 -3.92
N MET A 106 -21.54 5.62 -4.00
CA MET A 106 -21.90 6.77 -4.84
C MET A 106 -21.77 6.46 -6.33
N GLY A 107 -20.92 5.50 -6.69
CA GLY A 107 -20.70 5.07 -8.07
C GLY A 107 -20.24 6.23 -8.97
N PRO A 108 -20.85 6.42 -10.14
CA PRO A 108 -20.44 7.43 -11.12
C PRO A 108 -20.36 8.86 -10.58
N LYS A 109 -21.14 9.18 -9.55
CA LYS A 109 -21.15 10.52 -8.94
C LYS A 109 -19.81 10.87 -8.25
N ALA A 110 -19.01 9.86 -7.88
CA ALA A 110 -17.71 10.07 -7.24
C ALA A 110 -16.55 10.19 -8.23
N ILE A 111 -16.75 9.82 -9.50
CA ILE A 111 -15.65 9.73 -10.50
C ILE A 111 -14.93 11.06 -10.64
N ALA A 112 -15.65 12.15 -10.85
CA ALA A 112 -15.04 13.47 -11.09
C ALA A 112 -14.12 13.91 -9.95
N GLU A 113 -14.50 13.72 -8.70
CA GLU A 113 -13.67 14.09 -7.54
C GLU A 113 -12.48 13.13 -7.36
N LEU A 114 -12.64 11.85 -7.68
CA LEU A 114 -11.53 10.90 -7.68
C LEU A 114 -10.52 11.18 -8.79
N GLU A 115 -10.99 11.52 -10.00
CA GLU A 115 -10.12 11.92 -11.12
C GLU A 115 -9.35 13.20 -10.81
N LYS A 116 -9.97 14.15 -10.13
CA LYS A 116 -9.29 15.34 -9.64
C LYS A 116 -8.14 14.98 -8.69
N LEU A 117 -8.36 14.08 -7.73
CA LEU A 117 -7.32 13.59 -6.83
C LEU A 117 -6.23 12.81 -7.62
N TRP A 118 -6.62 11.94 -8.54
CA TRP A 118 -5.71 11.17 -9.40
C TRP A 118 -4.77 12.08 -10.22
N ASN A 119 -5.31 13.14 -10.80
CA ASN A 119 -4.58 14.02 -11.72
C ASN A 119 -3.77 15.12 -11.01
N SER A 120 -4.21 15.60 -9.87
CA SER A 120 -3.65 16.81 -9.24
C SER A 120 -2.86 16.58 -7.95
N ALA A 121 -3.01 15.41 -7.29
CA ALA A 121 -2.32 15.19 -6.01
C ALA A 121 -0.80 15.13 -6.18
N VAL A 122 -0.09 15.90 -5.37
CA VAL A 122 1.39 15.93 -5.34
C VAL A 122 1.94 14.60 -4.84
N GLU A 123 1.31 14.02 -3.81
CA GLU A 123 1.75 12.78 -3.19
C GLU A 123 1.32 11.56 -4.02
N PRO A 124 2.26 10.74 -4.56
CA PRO A 124 1.93 9.57 -5.37
C PRO A 124 1.00 8.56 -4.67
N ARG A 125 1.15 8.42 -3.35
CA ARG A 125 0.26 7.53 -2.56
C ARG A 125 -1.20 7.99 -2.55
N MET A 126 -1.47 9.29 -2.64
CA MET A 126 -2.84 9.80 -2.74
C MET A 126 -3.42 9.52 -4.12
N ARG A 127 -2.61 9.71 -5.15
CA ARG A 127 -2.95 9.31 -6.52
C ARG A 127 -3.25 7.81 -6.60
N ALA A 128 -2.42 6.95 -6.00
CA ALA A 128 -2.66 5.51 -5.96
C ALA A 128 -3.98 5.15 -5.24
N ARG A 129 -4.35 5.85 -4.16
CA ARG A 129 -5.64 5.63 -3.48
C ARG A 129 -6.83 5.99 -4.39
N ALA A 130 -6.74 7.12 -5.09
CA ALA A 130 -7.77 7.52 -6.06
C ALA A 130 -7.85 6.52 -7.21
N PHE A 131 -6.71 6.08 -7.76
CA PHE A 131 -6.64 5.07 -8.80
C PHE A 131 -7.38 3.78 -8.40
N TRP A 132 -7.05 3.21 -7.22
CA TRP A 132 -7.70 1.98 -6.77
C TRP A 132 -9.19 2.14 -6.50
N ALA A 133 -9.64 3.33 -6.09
CA ALA A 133 -11.06 3.61 -5.98
C ALA A 133 -11.74 3.68 -7.36
N LEU A 134 -11.09 4.33 -8.34
CA LEU A 134 -11.59 4.46 -9.72
C LEU A 134 -11.70 3.10 -10.42
N VAL A 135 -10.62 2.31 -10.47
CA VAL A 135 -10.60 1.04 -11.22
C VAL A 135 -11.53 -0.04 -10.65
N LYS A 136 -11.97 0.13 -9.41
CA LYS A 136 -12.97 -0.76 -8.79
C LYS A 136 -14.40 -0.30 -8.97
N MET A 137 -14.65 0.82 -9.65
CA MET A 137 -16.01 1.26 -9.95
C MET A 137 -16.60 0.49 -11.14
N PRO A 138 -17.84 0.01 -11.06
CA PRO A 138 -18.46 -0.81 -12.12
C PRO A 138 -18.47 -0.16 -13.50
N THR A 139 -18.52 1.17 -13.55
CA THR A 139 -18.61 1.97 -14.79
C THR A 139 -17.28 2.56 -15.25
N ALA A 140 -16.18 2.24 -14.56
CA ALA A 140 -14.89 2.80 -14.85
C ALA A 140 -14.28 2.24 -16.13
N ASN A 141 -13.63 3.10 -16.91
CA ASN A 141 -12.76 2.65 -18.00
C ASN A 141 -11.40 2.21 -17.43
N VAL A 142 -11.34 0.99 -16.91
CA VAL A 142 -10.14 0.41 -16.25
C VAL A 142 -8.92 0.48 -17.17
N LYS A 143 -9.08 0.19 -18.47
CA LYS A 143 -7.99 0.25 -19.47
C LYS A 143 -7.36 1.64 -19.56
N GLN A 144 -8.18 2.68 -19.53
CA GLN A 144 -7.70 4.05 -19.61
C GLN A 144 -6.84 4.41 -18.38
N TYR A 145 -7.29 4.06 -17.18
CA TYR A 145 -6.55 4.35 -15.95
C TYR A 145 -5.24 3.56 -15.87
N ILE A 146 -5.25 2.29 -16.30
CA ILE A 146 -4.02 1.48 -16.41
C ILE A 146 -3.06 2.13 -17.40
N ALA A 147 -3.52 2.52 -18.59
CA ALA A 147 -2.70 3.16 -19.61
C ALA A 147 -2.08 4.49 -19.12
N GLN A 148 -2.80 5.24 -18.30
CA GLN A 148 -2.27 6.44 -17.65
C GLN A 148 -1.22 6.09 -16.58
N ALA A 149 -1.50 5.10 -15.74
CA ALA A 149 -0.63 4.69 -14.65
C ALA A 149 0.73 4.19 -15.16
N ILE A 150 0.76 3.31 -16.15
CA ILE A 150 2.00 2.75 -16.72
C ILE A 150 2.87 3.78 -17.44
N LYS A 151 2.29 4.91 -17.87
CA LYS A 151 3.02 6.04 -18.48
C LYS A 151 3.45 7.10 -17.48
N SER A 152 3.19 6.93 -16.19
CA SER A 152 3.54 7.91 -15.18
C SER A 152 5.06 8.04 -15.02
N ASP A 153 5.55 9.25 -14.78
CA ASP A 153 6.95 9.51 -14.43
C ASP A 153 7.33 8.87 -13.08
N ASN A 154 6.35 8.64 -12.22
CA ASN A 154 6.55 8.01 -10.92
C ASN A 154 6.50 6.48 -11.02
N ALA A 155 7.58 5.80 -10.60
CA ALA A 155 7.71 4.35 -10.65
C ALA A 155 6.64 3.62 -9.82
N ASP A 156 6.25 4.14 -8.65
CA ASP A 156 5.25 3.50 -7.81
C ASP A 156 3.87 3.49 -8.49
N LEU A 157 3.55 4.53 -9.28
CA LEU A 157 2.32 4.56 -10.06
C LEU A 157 2.38 3.59 -11.26
N ARG A 158 3.55 3.42 -11.91
CA ARG A 158 3.71 2.39 -12.94
C ARG A 158 3.50 0.98 -12.37
N ILE A 159 4.04 0.71 -11.18
CA ILE A 159 3.79 -0.55 -10.43
C ILE A 159 2.29 -0.76 -10.18
N VAL A 160 1.59 0.29 -9.73
CA VAL A 160 0.13 0.23 -9.53
C VAL A 160 -0.60 -0.14 -10.82
N GLY A 161 -0.16 0.39 -11.97
CA GLY A 161 -0.69 0.05 -13.29
C GLY A 161 -0.50 -1.42 -13.65
N VAL A 162 0.70 -1.99 -13.42
CA VAL A 162 0.99 -3.42 -13.65
C VAL A 162 0.09 -4.30 -12.78
N ARG A 163 -0.02 -4.00 -11.48
CA ARG A 163 -0.87 -4.74 -10.54
C ARG A 163 -2.36 -4.71 -10.95
N ALA A 164 -2.81 -3.55 -11.40
CA ALA A 164 -4.20 -3.43 -11.86
C ALA A 164 -4.44 -4.25 -13.14
N ALA A 165 -3.51 -4.27 -14.08
CA ALA A 165 -3.62 -5.10 -15.28
C ALA A 165 -3.78 -6.57 -14.92
N THR A 166 -2.96 -7.08 -14.01
CA THR A 166 -3.08 -8.47 -13.51
C THR A 166 -4.42 -8.71 -12.80
N GLN A 167 -4.83 -7.81 -11.92
CA GLN A 167 -6.05 -8.00 -11.10
C GLN A 167 -7.33 -7.96 -11.92
N PHE A 168 -7.38 -7.15 -12.98
CA PHE A 168 -8.59 -6.95 -13.78
C PHE A 168 -8.59 -7.71 -15.10
N GLY A 169 -7.61 -8.62 -15.31
CA GLY A 169 -7.55 -9.46 -16.52
C GLY A 169 -7.27 -8.67 -17.80
N GLU A 170 -6.66 -7.49 -17.68
CA GLU A 170 -6.23 -6.68 -18.81
C GLU A 170 -4.97 -7.30 -19.47
N PRO A 171 -4.63 -6.92 -20.72
CA PRO A 171 -3.53 -7.56 -21.44
C PRO A 171 -2.17 -7.34 -20.76
N VAL A 172 -1.86 -8.23 -19.80
CA VAL A 172 -0.62 -8.21 -19.01
C VAL A 172 0.62 -8.22 -19.91
N VAL A 173 0.60 -9.01 -21.00
CA VAL A 173 1.71 -9.13 -21.95
C VAL A 173 2.07 -7.77 -22.54
N GLU A 174 1.12 -6.98 -22.98
CA GLU A 174 1.35 -5.65 -23.55
C GLU A 174 1.89 -4.67 -22.50
N VAL A 175 1.36 -4.75 -21.28
CA VAL A 175 1.85 -3.93 -20.17
C VAL A 175 3.28 -4.29 -19.84
N VAL A 176 3.60 -5.58 -19.72
CA VAL A 176 4.96 -6.05 -19.45
C VAL A 176 5.92 -5.67 -20.58
N LYS A 177 5.53 -5.85 -21.86
CA LYS A 177 6.33 -5.41 -23.03
C LYS A 177 6.71 -3.94 -22.95
N SER A 178 5.79 -3.10 -22.48
CA SER A 178 6.04 -1.65 -22.38
C SER A 178 6.97 -1.25 -21.22
N LEU A 179 7.09 -2.09 -20.18
CA LEU A 179 7.79 -1.77 -18.93
C LEU A 179 8.96 -2.71 -18.59
N MET A 180 9.19 -3.79 -19.36
CA MET A 180 10.24 -4.76 -19.07
C MET A 180 11.66 -4.15 -19.04
N ASN A 181 11.86 -3.04 -19.73
CA ASN A 181 13.11 -2.28 -19.74
C ASN A 181 13.03 -1.00 -18.91
N ASP A 182 12.10 -0.91 -17.96
CA ASP A 182 11.97 0.26 -17.09
C ASP A 182 13.27 0.52 -16.32
N LYS A 183 13.62 1.78 -16.15
CA LYS A 183 14.80 2.19 -15.39
C LYS A 183 14.74 1.81 -13.91
N ASP A 184 13.53 1.71 -13.33
CA ASP A 184 13.32 1.35 -11.93
C ASP A 184 13.24 -0.18 -11.79
N ALA A 185 14.15 -0.74 -10.98
CA ALA A 185 14.23 -2.18 -10.74
C ALA A 185 12.96 -2.75 -10.09
N GLN A 186 12.22 -1.96 -9.30
CA GLN A 186 10.97 -2.40 -8.68
C GLN A 186 9.84 -2.51 -9.72
N VAL A 187 9.84 -1.68 -10.77
CA VAL A 187 8.90 -1.84 -11.89
C VAL A 187 9.20 -3.11 -12.67
N ARG A 188 10.48 -3.39 -12.97
CA ARG A 188 10.88 -4.64 -13.64
C ARG A 188 10.54 -5.88 -12.80
N ARG A 189 10.76 -5.81 -11.47
CA ARG A 189 10.31 -6.86 -10.54
C ARG A 189 8.81 -7.10 -10.64
N GLU A 190 8.01 -6.06 -10.66
CA GLU A 190 6.56 -6.18 -10.76
C GLU A 190 6.13 -6.77 -12.10
N CYS A 191 6.84 -6.46 -13.20
CA CYS A 191 6.64 -7.11 -14.50
C CYS A 191 6.90 -8.62 -14.44
N ALA A 192 7.96 -9.06 -13.74
CA ALA A 192 8.23 -10.49 -13.56
C ALA A 192 7.10 -11.18 -12.78
N LEU A 193 6.65 -10.57 -11.67
CA LEU A 193 5.52 -11.09 -10.88
C LEU A 193 4.21 -11.16 -11.69
N ALA A 194 3.98 -10.22 -12.60
CA ALA A 194 2.77 -10.17 -13.40
C ALA A 194 2.69 -11.29 -14.46
N LEU A 195 3.81 -11.95 -14.77
CA LEU A 195 3.86 -13.09 -15.69
C LEU A 195 3.49 -14.41 -15.01
N HIS A 196 3.41 -14.45 -13.68
CA HIS A 196 2.98 -15.64 -12.94
C HIS A 196 1.63 -16.14 -13.44
N HIS A 197 1.55 -17.42 -13.76
CA HIS A 197 0.37 -18.06 -14.36
C HIS A 197 -0.12 -17.47 -15.71
N CYS A 198 0.74 -16.69 -16.39
CA CYS A 198 0.40 -16.15 -17.72
C CYS A 198 0.62 -17.20 -18.80
N LEU A 199 -0.47 -17.83 -19.26
CA LEU A 199 -0.43 -18.91 -20.28
C LEU A 199 -0.23 -18.39 -21.72
N LYS A 200 0.09 -17.13 -21.93
CA LYS A 200 0.34 -16.58 -23.26
C LYS A 200 1.73 -17.02 -23.75
N PRO A 201 1.88 -17.42 -25.03
CA PRO A 201 3.18 -17.88 -25.56
C PRO A 201 4.32 -16.87 -25.37
N GLU A 202 4.01 -15.58 -25.46
CA GLU A 202 4.98 -14.49 -25.32
C GLU A 202 5.51 -14.32 -23.88
N ALA A 203 4.82 -14.90 -22.89
CA ALA A 203 5.21 -14.74 -21.48
C ALA A 203 6.61 -15.29 -21.19
N ALA A 204 6.97 -16.44 -21.79
CA ALA A 204 8.28 -17.06 -21.62
C ALA A 204 9.42 -16.18 -22.18
N GLU A 205 9.22 -15.55 -23.33
CA GLU A 205 10.21 -14.64 -23.93
C GLU A 205 10.38 -13.38 -23.09
N LEU A 206 9.28 -12.82 -22.58
CA LEU A 206 9.31 -11.66 -21.71
C LEU A 206 9.97 -11.96 -20.38
N TRP A 207 9.69 -13.14 -19.82
CA TRP A 207 10.33 -13.59 -18.60
C TRP A 207 11.86 -13.74 -18.81
N ALA A 208 12.28 -14.40 -19.90
CA ALA A 208 13.69 -14.55 -20.23
C ALA A 208 14.39 -13.19 -20.39
N ALA A 209 13.74 -12.24 -21.06
CA ALA A 209 14.26 -10.89 -21.23
C ALA A 209 14.37 -10.11 -19.91
N LEU A 210 13.51 -10.37 -18.94
CA LEU A 210 13.63 -9.83 -17.57
C LEU A 210 14.74 -10.54 -16.79
N ALA A 211 14.88 -11.87 -16.95
CA ALA A 211 15.85 -12.67 -16.23
C ALA A 211 17.30 -12.30 -16.60
N VAL A 212 17.61 -12.03 -17.86
CA VAL A 212 18.96 -11.62 -18.29
C VAL A 212 19.38 -10.25 -17.75
N GLN A 213 18.47 -9.48 -17.19
CA GLN A 213 18.76 -8.19 -16.55
C GLN A 213 19.14 -8.35 -15.06
N HIS A 214 19.08 -9.57 -14.51
CA HIS A 214 19.46 -9.82 -13.12
C HIS A 214 20.98 -9.67 -12.95
N ASP A 215 21.39 -8.91 -11.95
CA ASP A 215 22.81 -8.58 -11.67
C ASP A 215 23.55 -9.64 -10.84
N GLY A 216 22.90 -10.76 -10.53
CA GLY A 216 23.44 -11.84 -9.68
C GLY A 216 23.44 -11.52 -8.18
N LYS A 217 22.94 -10.37 -7.74
CA LYS A 217 23.02 -9.90 -6.33
C LYS A 217 21.67 -9.52 -5.74
N ASP A 218 20.77 -8.96 -6.55
CA ASP A 218 19.47 -8.46 -6.07
C ASP A 218 18.51 -9.63 -5.78
N ARG A 219 18.46 -10.02 -4.51
CA ARG A 219 17.60 -11.12 -4.06
C ARG A 219 16.10 -10.88 -4.36
N TRP A 220 15.62 -9.65 -4.25
CA TRP A 220 14.21 -9.35 -4.52
C TRP A 220 13.84 -9.55 -5.99
N ASN A 221 14.78 -9.23 -6.88
CA ASN A 221 14.62 -9.51 -8.30
C ASN A 221 14.63 -11.02 -8.58
N LEU A 222 15.58 -11.77 -7.97
CA LEU A 222 15.68 -13.22 -8.12
C LEU A 222 14.42 -13.94 -7.64
N GLU A 223 13.89 -13.59 -6.47
CA GLU A 223 12.64 -14.16 -5.93
C GLU A 223 11.44 -13.89 -6.86
N ALA A 224 11.36 -12.67 -7.40
CA ALA A 224 10.29 -12.33 -8.33
C ALA A 224 10.40 -13.10 -9.67
N LEU A 225 11.60 -13.32 -10.17
CA LEU A 225 11.84 -14.16 -11.35
C LEU A 225 11.45 -15.61 -11.07
N GLY A 226 11.78 -16.14 -9.89
CA GLY A 226 11.35 -17.48 -9.48
C GLY A 226 9.83 -17.64 -9.45
N ILE A 227 9.11 -16.65 -8.89
CA ILE A 227 7.63 -16.65 -8.87
C ILE A 227 7.05 -16.52 -10.29
N GLY A 228 7.63 -15.67 -11.13
CA GLY A 228 7.14 -15.42 -12.49
C GLY A 228 7.48 -16.51 -13.50
N ALA A 229 8.29 -17.51 -13.11
CA ALA A 229 8.66 -18.63 -13.97
C ALA A 229 7.60 -19.75 -14.00
N ASP A 230 6.63 -19.76 -13.08
CA ASP A 230 5.62 -20.80 -12.86
C ASP A 230 4.31 -20.57 -13.67
#